data_7d26813f48fe8454d349da5b28e31124
#
_entry.id   7d26813f48fe8454d349da5b28e31124
#
_cell.length_a   1.000
_cell.length_b   1.000
_cell.length_c   1.000
_cell.angle_alpha   90.00
_cell.angle_beta   90.00
_cell.angle_gamma   90.00
#
_symmetry.space_group_name_H-M   'P 1'
#
loop_
_entity.id
_entity.type
_entity.pdbx_description
1 polymer ?
#
loop_
_entity_poly.entity_id
_entity_poly.type
_entity_poly.pdbx_seq_one_letter_code
_entity_poly.pdbx_strand_id
1 'polypeptide(L)'
;GGLDYCIGSVHLVNKTRGGDLWFIDGSKQQSYDEGLSRVFDGNIKEAVRAFFRQTNEMIASQRPSIVGHFDKVAMHNKERYFGTDEEWYLALVRETLELIKECGCVCEINTRGLYKGRYSDFYPATRIIRIMNTMEIPAVVSTDAHQPDDLDKFEGVYTLLREVGYKRLVYFDGTWNEMKVF
;
A
#
# COMPACT_ATOMS: atom_id res chain seq x y z
N GLY A 1 -27.29 -3.82 8.45
CA GLY A 1 -26.25 -3.24 9.30
C GLY A 1 -25.17 -2.69 8.40
N GLY A 2 -24.71 -1.45 8.69
CA GLY A 2 -23.55 -0.86 8.00
C GLY A 2 -22.25 -1.48 8.50
N LEU A 3 -21.17 -1.29 7.75
CA LEU A 3 -19.82 -1.56 8.22
C LEU A 3 -19.34 -0.35 9.05
N ASP A 4 -18.58 -0.62 10.11
CA ASP A 4 -17.97 0.45 10.91
C ASP A 4 -16.85 1.15 10.11
N TYR A 5 -16.07 0.37 9.33
CA TYR A 5 -15.10 0.85 8.35
C TYR A 5 -14.83 -0.22 7.28
N CYS A 6 -14.16 0.17 6.20
CA CYS A 6 -13.71 -0.76 5.17
C CYS A 6 -12.27 -0.44 4.76
N ILE A 7 -11.55 -1.48 4.33
CA ILE A 7 -10.20 -1.37 3.79
C ILE A 7 -10.28 -1.68 2.29
N GLY A 8 -9.83 -0.75 1.46
CA GLY A 8 -9.74 -0.93 0.02
C GLY A 8 -8.31 -1.19 -0.42
N SER A 9 -8.10 -2.21 -1.26
CA SER A 9 -6.79 -2.55 -1.82
C SER A 9 -6.89 -3.24 -3.16
N VAL A 10 -5.82 -3.18 -3.97
CA VAL A 10 -5.73 -3.79 -5.29
C VAL A 10 -4.70 -4.92 -5.27
N HIS A 11 -5.13 -6.11 -5.67
CA HIS A 11 -4.30 -7.32 -5.74
C HIS A 11 -4.16 -7.86 -7.16
N LEU A 12 -5.14 -7.57 -8.02
CA LEU A 12 -5.23 -8.05 -9.38
C LEU A 12 -5.31 -6.86 -10.31
N VAL A 13 -4.39 -6.79 -11.27
CA VAL A 13 -4.26 -5.66 -12.20
C VAL A 13 -4.52 -6.13 -13.62
N ASN A 14 -5.32 -5.37 -14.37
CA ASN A 14 -5.55 -5.60 -15.79
C ASN A 14 -5.01 -4.46 -16.66
N LYS A 15 -4.63 -4.81 -17.88
CA LYS A 15 -4.26 -3.83 -18.92
C LYS A 15 -5.49 -3.11 -19.46
N THR A 16 -6.54 -3.88 -19.69
CA THR A 16 -7.85 -3.41 -20.19
C THR A 16 -8.96 -4.01 -19.34
N ARG A 17 -10.07 -3.27 -19.17
CA ARG A 17 -11.22 -3.74 -18.41
C ARG A 17 -11.75 -5.07 -18.97
N GLY A 18 -11.83 -6.08 -18.10
CA GLY A 18 -12.28 -7.44 -18.48
C GLY A 18 -11.21 -8.30 -19.14
N GLY A 19 -9.97 -7.83 -19.27
CA GLY A 19 -8.84 -8.61 -19.76
C GLY A 19 -8.21 -9.53 -18.71
N ASP A 20 -7.13 -10.20 -19.11
CA ASP A 20 -6.32 -11.01 -18.21
C ASP A 20 -5.81 -10.21 -17.00
N LEU A 21 -5.65 -10.92 -15.88
CA LEU A 21 -5.26 -10.32 -14.59
C LEU A 21 -3.81 -10.67 -14.24
N TRP A 22 -3.10 -9.65 -13.80
CA TRP A 22 -1.78 -9.78 -13.19
C TRP A 22 -1.93 -9.81 -11.65
N PHE A 23 -1.55 -10.92 -11.02
CA PHE A 23 -1.58 -11.07 -9.57
C PHE A 23 -0.25 -10.58 -9.00
N ILE A 24 -0.27 -9.41 -8.33
CA ILE A 24 0.94 -8.69 -7.92
C ILE A 24 1.57 -9.21 -6.63
N ASP A 25 0.81 -9.85 -5.76
CA ASP A 25 1.21 -10.20 -4.39
C ASP A 25 0.96 -11.65 -4.00
N GLY A 26 0.87 -12.53 -4.99
CA GLY A 26 0.83 -13.96 -4.79
C GLY A 26 2.01 -14.48 -3.98
N SER A 27 1.92 -15.73 -3.51
CA SER A 27 2.97 -16.32 -2.67
C SER A 27 4.31 -16.54 -3.38
N LYS A 28 4.31 -16.59 -4.71
CA LYS A 28 5.48 -16.88 -5.55
C LYS A 28 5.83 -15.69 -6.45
N GLN A 29 7.11 -15.30 -6.42
CA GLN A 29 7.64 -14.30 -7.35
C GLN A 29 7.44 -14.68 -8.82
N GLN A 30 7.54 -15.98 -9.14
CA GLN A 30 7.30 -16.49 -10.49
C GLN A 30 5.93 -16.07 -11.05
N SER A 31 4.87 -16.13 -10.24
CA SER A 31 3.52 -15.71 -10.68
C SER A 31 3.44 -14.23 -11.03
N TYR A 32 4.21 -13.39 -10.33
CA TYR A 32 4.35 -11.97 -10.64
C TYR A 32 5.03 -11.79 -12.02
N ASP A 33 6.15 -12.49 -12.25
CA ASP A 33 6.92 -12.38 -13.49
C ASP A 33 6.15 -12.92 -14.71
N GLU A 34 5.50 -14.08 -14.56
CA GLU A 34 4.63 -14.66 -15.61
C GLU A 34 3.44 -13.77 -15.93
N GLY A 35 2.79 -13.21 -14.89
CA GLY A 35 1.68 -12.29 -15.08
C GLY A 35 2.09 -10.99 -15.77
N LEU A 36 3.24 -10.42 -15.38
CA LEU A 36 3.82 -9.25 -16.03
C LEU A 36 4.06 -9.51 -17.53
N SER A 37 4.67 -10.64 -17.85
CA SER A 37 4.92 -11.03 -19.24
C SER A 37 3.62 -11.22 -20.03
N ARG A 38 2.66 -11.97 -19.46
CA ARG A 38 1.42 -12.33 -20.15
C ARG A 38 0.47 -11.14 -20.36
N VAL A 39 0.33 -10.27 -19.35
CA VAL A 39 -0.67 -9.20 -19.34
C VAL A 39 -0.13 -7.90 -19.91
N PHE A 40 1.16 -7.63 -19.69
CA PHE A 40 1.79 -6.36 -20.06
C PHE A 40 3.00 -6.52 -20.99
N ASP A 41 3.17 -7.68 -21.63
CA ASP A 41 4.28 -7.95 -22.55
C ASP A 41 5.67 -7.66 -21.92
N GLY A 42 5.79 -7.81 -20.60
CA GLY A 42 6.99 -7.47 -19.83
C GLY A 42 7.18 -5.96 -19.56
N ASN A 43 6.25 -5.10 -19.98
CA ASN A 43 6.36 -3.65 -19.76
C ASN A 43 5.99 -3.27 -18.32
N ILE A 44 6.96 -3.26 -17.44
CA ILE A 44 6.77 -2.96 -16.02
C ILE A 44 6.22 -1.55 -15.77
N LYS A 45 6.64 -0.55 -16.54
CA LYS A 45 6.15 0.83 -16.35
C LYS A 45 4.67 0.95 -16.66
N GLU A 46 4.20 0.26 -17.69
CA GLU A 46 2.78 0.19 -18.03
C GLU A 46 2.00 -0.55 -16.94
N ALA A 47 2.53 -1.69 -16.47
CA ALA A 47 1.92 -2.50 -15.42
C ALA A 47 1.76 -1.74 -14.09
N VAL A 48 2.81 -1.04 -13.65
CA VAL A 48 2.79 -0.21 -12.43
C VAL A 48 1.82 0.97 -12.59
N ARG A 49 1.81 1.65 -13.75
CA ARG A 49 0.80 2.69 -14.02
C ARG A 49 -0.63 2.15 -13.97
N ALA A 50 -0.86 0.95 -14.51
CA ALA A 50 -2.17 0.30 -14.43
C ALA A 50 -2.57 0.00 -12.98
N PHE A 51 -1.63 -0.47 -12.15
CA PHE A 51 -1.86 -0.69 -10.72
C PHE A 51 -2.29 0.60 -10.01
N PHE A 52 -1.53 1.68 -10.15
CA PHE A 52 -1.85 2.96 -9.52
C PHE A 52 -3.15 3.55 -10.07
N ARG A 53 -3.42 3.44 -11.37
CA ARG A 53 -4.70 3.85 -11.96
C ARG A 53 -5.88 3.12 -11.29
N GLN A 54 -5.82 1.78 -11.16
CA GLN A 54 -6.90 1.02 -10.50
C GLN A 54 -7.03 1.37 -9.02
N THR A 55 -5.91 1.62 -8.33
CA THR A 55 -5.91 2.10 -6.95
C THR A 55 -6.61 3.46 -6.84
N ASN A 56 -6.27 4.40 -7.72
CA ASN A 56 -6.90 5.72 -7.74
C ASN A 56 -8.38 5.65 -8.12
N GLU A 57 -8.76 4.81 -9.08
CA GLU A 57 -10.17 4.56 -9.43
C GLU A 57 -10.96 4.00 -8.23
N MET A 58 -10.39 3.05 -7.48
CA MET A 58 -10.99 2.51 -6.26
C MET A 58 -11.17 3.61 -5.21
N ILE A 59 -10.13 4.40 -4.95
CA ILE A 59 -10.19 5.51 -3.95
C ILE A 59 -11.26 6.51 -4.35
N ALA A 60 -11.26 6.99 -5.58
CA ALA A 60 -12.19 8.01 -6.07
C ALA A 60 -13.65 7.54 -6.06
N SER A 61 -13.90 6.29 -6.45
CA SER A 61 -15.26 5.76 -6.63
C SER A 61 -15.86 5.15 -5.37
N GLN A 62 -15.04 4.50 -4.53
CA GLN A 62 -15.52 3.74 -3.36
C GLN A 62 -15.25 4.47 -2.04
N ARG A 63 -14.28 5.38 -2.00
CA ARG A 63 -13.87 6.14 -0.81
C ARG A 63 -13.74 5.25 0.43
N PRO A 64 -12.86 4.23 0.40
CA PRO A 64 -12.70 3.33 1.53
C PRO A 64 -12.24 4.13 2.76
N SER A 65 -12.59 3.67 3.95
CA SER A 65 -12.11 4.29 5.19
C SER A 65 -10.59 4.22 5.30
N ILE A 66 -10.01 3.10 4.87
CA ILE A 66 -8.57 2.84 4.87
C ILE A 66 -8.15 2.40 3.45
N VAL A 67 -7.08 2.99 2.94
CA VAL A 67 -6.40 2.51 1.73
C VAL A 67 -5.27 1.59 2.17
N GLY A 68 -5.42 0.28 1.87
CA GLY A 68 -4.51 -0.77 2.29
C GLY A 68 -3.29 -0.87 1.38
N HIS A 69 -2.10 -1.04 1.95
CA HIS A 69 -0.81 -1.37 1.32
C HIS A 69 -0.66 -0.93 -0.15
N PHE A 70 -0.93 0.33 -0.43
CA PHE A 70 -1.13 0.88 -1.78
C PHE A 70 0.13 0.90 -2.67
N ASP A 71 1.28 0.51 -2.17
CA ASP A 71 2.52 0.32 -2.93
C ASP A 71 2.92 -1.15 -3.09
N LYS A 72 2.03 -2.09 -2.77
CA LYS A 72 2.32 -3.54 -2.73
C LYS A 72 2.80 -4.12 -4.06
N VAL A 73 2.61 -3.41 -5.16
CA VAL A 73 3.20 -3.73 -6.47
C VAL A 73 4.72 -3.85 -6.43
N ALA A 74 5.40 -3.23 -5.45
CA ALA A 74 6.84 -3.32 -5.25
C ALA A 74 7.30 -4.64 -4.57
N MET A 75 6.39 -5.43 -3.98
CA MET A 75 6.73 -6.61 -3.17
C MET A 75 7.65 -7.61 -3.90
N HIS A 76 7.27 -8.01 -5.09
CA HIS A 76 8.07 -8.95 -5.91
C HIS A 76 9.02 -8.26 -6.89
N ASN A 77 8.96 -6.92 -6.98
CA ASN A 77 9.91 -6.17 -7.80
C ASN A 77 11.34 -6.33 -7.28
N LYS A 78 11.59 -6.06 -5.99
CA LYS A 78 12.92 -6.18 -5.36
C LYS A 78 14.02 -5.53 -6.18
N GLU A 79 13.77 -4.32 -6.68
CA GLU A 79 14.68 -3.53 -7.53
C GLU A 79 15.08 -4.22 -8.87
N ARG A 80 14.35 -5.25 -9.31
CA ARG A 80 14.68 -6.02 -10.53
C ARG A 80 14.23 -5.33 -11.82
N TYR A 81 13.09 -4.68 -11.78
CA TYR A 81 12.47 -4.06 -12.96
C TYR A 81 12.46 -2.53 -12.86
N PHE A 82 12.40 -1.99 -11.64
CA PHE A 82 12.45 -0.56 -11.39
C PHE A 82 12.98 -0.26 -9.99
N GLY A 83 13.62 0.90 -9.83
CA GLY A 83 13.97 1.47 -8.52
C GLY A 83 12.75 2.15 -7.90
N THR A 84 12.49 1.87 -6.63
CA THR A 84 11.39 2.53 -5.89
C THR A 84 11.69 4.01 -5.58
N ASP A 85 12.88 4.50 -5.92
CA ASP A 85 13.32 5.89 -5.85
C ASP A 85 13.24 6.63 -7.18
N GLU A 86 12.91 5.96 -8.28
CA GLU A 86 12.76 6.59 -9.59
C GLU A 86 11.61 7.62 -9.59
N GLU A 87 11.85 8.78 -10.19
CA GLU A 87 10.91 9.91 -10.16
C GLU A 87 9.54 9.58 -10.76
N TRP A 88 9.49 8.78 -11.84
CA TRP A 88 8.22 8.36 -12.43
C TRP A 88 7.36 7.52 -11.47
N TYR A 89 7.99 6.66 -10.62
CA TYR A 89 7.30 5.88 -9.61
C TYR A 89 6.83 6.78 -8.45
N LEU A 90 7.70 7.65 -7.96
CA LEU A 90 7.36 8.60 -6.91
C LEU A 90 6.29 9.61 -7.33
N ALA A 91 6.20 9.96 -8.62
CA ALA A 91 5.12 10.79 -9.14
C ALA A 91 3.76 10.10 -9.00
N LEU A 92 3.66 8.79 -9.34
CA LEU A 92 2.43 8.01 -9.15
C LEU A 92 2.06 7.87 -7.66
N VAL A 93 3.06 7.68 -6.80
CA VAL A 93 2.86 7.64 -5.35
C VAL A 93 2.27 8.96 -4.84
N ARG A 94 2.86 10.10 -5.24
CA ARG A 94 2.36 11.43 -4.81
C ARG A 94 0.93 11.69 -5.29
N GLU A 95 0.64 11.39 -6.55
CA GLU A 95 -0.72 11.50 -7.11
C GLU A 95 -1.74 10.70 -6.28
N THR A 96 -1.39 9.46 -5.92
CA THR A 96 -2.26 8.63 -5.07
C THR A 96 -2.41 9.19 -3.66
N LEU A 97 -1.35 9.72 -3.06
CA LEU A 97 -1.40 10.33 -1.73
C LEU A 97 -2.23 11.62 -1.72
N GLU A 98 -2.14 12.44 -2.77
CA GLU A 98 -3.01 13.62 -2.96
C GLU A 98 -4.48 13.19 -3.00
N LEU A 99 -4.81 12.16 -3.77
CA LEU A 99 -6.17 11.63 -3.86
C LEU A 99 -6.67 11.05 -2.52
N ILE A 100 -5.82 10.31 -1.79
CA ILE A 100 -6.12 9.82 -0.43
C ILE A 100 -6.51 10.99 0.48
N LYS A 101 -5.74 12.08 0.44
CA LYS A 101 -5.98 13.29 1.22
C LYS A 101 -7.28 13.98 0.81
N GLU A 102 -7.52 14.17 -0.48
CA GLU A 102 -8.73 14.78 -1.02
C GLU A 102 -10.00 14.00 -0.68
N CYS A 103 -9.92 12.66 -0.72
CA CYS A 103 -11.05 11.79 -0.38
C CYS A 103 -11.25 11.61 1.14
N GLY A 104 -10.33 12.12 1.97
CA GLY A 104 -10.38 11.99 3.43
C GLY A 104 -10.16 10.56 3.93
N CYS A 105 -9.47 9.71 3.14
CA CYS A 105 -9.15 8.35 3.52
C CYS A 105 -7.96 8.31 4.48
N VAL A 106 -7.87 7.24 5.28
CA VAL A 106 -6.69 6.90 6.08
C VAL A 106 -5.78 5.98 5.27
N CYS A 107 -4.47 6.13 5.38
CA CYS A 107 -3.52 5.23 4.75
C CYS A 107 -3.06 4.14 5.72
N GLU A 108 -3.01 2.89 5.28
CA GLU A 108 -2.45 1.80 6.07
C GLU A 108 -0.91 1.85 6.05
N ILE A 109 -0.29 1.60 7.19
CA ILE A 109 1.13 1.23 7.32
C ILE A 109 1.16 -0.23 7.76
N ASN A 110 1.45 -1.11 6.82
CA ASN A 110 1.32 -2.55 6.94
C ASN A 110 2.68 -3.20 7.20
N THR A 111 2.76 -4.04 8.24
CA THR A 111 4.02 -4.68 8.67
C THR A 111 4.26 -6.04 8.03
N ARG A 112 3.27 -6.61 7.30
CA ARG A 112 3.30 -7.99 6.81
C ARG A 112 4.50 -8.31 5.93
N GLY A 113 4.95 -7.35 5.13
CA GLY A 113 6.12 -7.52 4.27
C GLY A 113 7.35 -7.97 5.04
N LEU A 114 7.63 -7.28 6.15
CA LEU A 114 8.79 -7.53 7.00
C LEU A 114 8.67 -8.85 7.77
N TYR A 115 7.61 -9.04 8.58
CA TYR A 115 7.55 -10.21 9.46
C TYR A 115 7.34 -11.53 8.69
N LYS A 116 6.82 -11.49 7.48
CA LYS A 116 6.75 -12.67 6.58
C LYS A 116 8.01 -12.84 5.71
N GLY A 117 8.97 -11.92 5.77
CA GLY A 117 10.18 -11.97 4.94
C GLY A 117 9.91 -11.87 3.43
N ARG A 118 8.78 -11.28 3.05
CA ARG A 118 8.37 -11.14 1.64
C ARG A 118 8.89 -9.86 1.00
N TYR A 119 9.05 -8.84 1.81
CA TYR A 119 9.56 -7.52 1.41
C TYR A 119 10.50 -7.01 2.49
N SER A 120 11.49 -6.22 2.11
CA SER A 120 12.51 -5.68 3.03
C SER A 120 12.10 -4.40 3.75
N ASP A 121 10.86 -3.94 3.54
CA ASP A 121 10.32 -2.71 4.10
C ASP A 121 8.83 -2.90 4.47
N PHE A 122 8.19 -1.86 4.97
CA PHE A 122 6.74 -1.80 5.19
C PHE A 122 5.96 -1.63 3.87
N TYR A 123 4.62 -1.70 3.95
CA TYR A 123 3.75 -1.18 2.91
C TYR A 123 2.92 -0.02 3.49
N PRO A 124 3.10 1.21 2.98
CA PRO A 124 4.11 1.60 2.00
C PRO A 124 5.52 1.64 2.57
N ALA A 125 6.51 1.66 1.66
CA ALA A 125 7.91 1.70 2.01
C ALA A 125 8.28 2.92 2.86
N THR A 126 9.31 2.81 3.69
CA THR A 126 9.78 3.86 4.63
C THR A 126 9.92 5.23 3.97
N ARG A 127 10.42 5.29 2.74
CA ARG A 127 10.51 6.54 1.97
C ARG A 127 9.14 7.18 1.75
N ILE A 128 8.14 6.37 1.42
CA ILE A 128 6.77 6.83 1.18
C ILE A 128 6.13 7.28 2.50
N ILE A 129 6.38 6.57 3.60
CA ILE A 129 5.93 6.98 4.95
C ILE A 129 6.44 8.39 5.29
N ARG A 130 7.68 8.74 4.91
CA ARG A 130 8.20 10.09 5.11
C ARG A 130 7.45 11.14 4.26
N ILE A 131 7.10 10.81 3.01
CA ILE A 131 6.27 11.67 2.15
C ILE A 131 4.89 11.85 2.78
N MET A 132 4.25 10.77 3.21
CA MET A 132 2.95 10.80 3.90
C MET A 132 2.98 11.74 5.10
N ASN A 133 4.03 11.67 5.93
CA ASN A 133 4.18 12.56 7.09
C ASN A 133 4.30 14.03 6.69
N THR A 134 5.07 14.33 5.64
CA THR A 134 5.21 15.71 5.09
C THR A 134 3.87 16.23 4.56
N MET A 135 3.07 15.38 3.94
CA MET A 135 1.73 15.70 3.43
C MET A 135 0.65 15.68 4.51
N GLU A 136 0.99 15.30 5.75
CA GLU A 136 0.07 15.14 6.88
C GLU A 136 -1.09 14.17 6.59
N ILE A 137 -0.79 13.06 5.90
CA ILE A 137 -1.76 11.99 5.63
C ILE A 137 -2.03 11.24 6.94
N PRO A 138 -3.29 11.05 7.36
CA PRO A 138 -3.60 10.21 8.51
C PRO A 138 -3.27 8.75 8.19
N ALA A 139 -2.65 8.04 9.16
CA ALA A 139 -2.28 6.64 8.96
C ALA A 139 -2.72 5.76 10.13
N VAL A 140 -3.02 4.51 9.83
CA VAL A 140 -3.25 3.43 10.78
C VAL A 140 -2.18 2.36 10.60
N VAL A 141 -1.69 1.79 11.69
CA VAL A 141 -0.76 0.64 11.64
C VAL A 141 -1.54 -0.66 11.65
N SER A 142 -1.18 -1.58 10.76
CA SER A 142 -1.81 -2.89 10.61
C SER A 142 -0.76 -3.98 10.44
N THR A 143 -1.08 -5.18 10.94
CA THR A 143 -0.29 -6.39 10.70
C THR A 143 -0.76 -7.18 9.49
N ASP A 144 -1.97 -6.90 8.97
CA ASP A 144 -2.59 -7.70 7.90
C ASP A 144 -2.58 -9.21 8.27
N ALA A 145 -2.96 -9.51 9.53
CA ALA A 145 -2.89 -10.82 10.11
C ALA A 145 -3.81 -11.81 9.41
N HIS A 146 -3.29 -12.98 9.04
CA HIS A 146 -4.05 -14.10 8.48
C HIS A 146 -4.04 -15.32 9.39
N GLN A 147 -3.27 -15.26 10.48
CA GLN A 147 -3.18 -16.27 11.53
C GLN A 147 -3.19 -15.57 12.89
N PRO A 148 -3.64 -16.23 13.96
CA PRO A 148 -3.65 -15.63 15.30
C PRO A 148 -2.26 -15.12 15.74
N ASP A 149 -1.19 -15.84 15.40
CA ASP A 149 0.20 -15.49 15.73
C ASP A 149 0.74 -14.28 14.96
N ASP A 150 -0.03 -13.75 14.02
CA ASP A 150 0.33 -12.56 13.24
C ASP A 150 -0.22 -11.26 13.88
N LEU A 151 -1.11 -11.35 14.87
CA LEU A 151 -1.85 -10.21 15.41
C LEU A 151 -0.98 -9.16 16.12
N ASP A 152 0.15 -9.58 16.68
CA ASP A 152 1.07 -8.73 17.47
C ASP A 152 2.36 -8.35 16.73
N LYS A 153 2.44 -8.61 15.42
CA LYS A 153 3.64 -8.40 14.60
C LYS A 153 3.86 -6.93 14.20
N PHE A 154 4.16 -6.10 15.19
CA PHE A 154 4.40 -4.66 15.04
C PHE A 154 5.88 -4.26 15.13
N GLU A 155 6.80 -5.22 15.06
CA GLU A 155 8.21 -4.97 15.24
C GLU A 155 8.74 -3.87 14.31
N GLY A 156 9.45 -2.92 14.88
CA GLY A 156 10.13 -1.83 14.18
C GLY A 156 9.24 -0.67 13.72
N VAL A 157 7.93 -0.86 13.54
CA VAL A 157 7.07 0.18 12.97
C VAL A 157 6.97 1.41 13.87
N TYR A 158 6.77 1.24 15.18
CA TYR A 158 6.67 2.37 16.11
C TYR A 158 8.01 3.07 16.30
N THR A 159 9.13 2.34 16.19
CA THR A 159 10.47 2.94 16.17
C THR A 159 10.64 3.84 14.94
N LEU A 160 10.29 3.34 13.76
CA LEU A 160 10.31 4.13 12.52
C LEU A 160 9.41 5.37 12.63
N LEU A 161 8.17 5.21 13.10
CA LEU A 161 7.23 6.32 13.21
C LEU A 161 7.72 7.42 14.16
N ARG A 162 8.42 7.02 15.23
CA ARG A 162 9.09 7.93 16.16
C ARG A 162 10.24 8.68 15.49
N GLU A 163 11.11 7.97 14.79
CA GLU A 163 12.24 8.55 14.05
C GLU A 163 11.79 9.51 12.96
N VAL A 164 10.68 9.19 12.28
CA VAL A 164 10.07 10.05 11.25
C VAL A 164 9.35 11.25 11.87
N GLY A 165 8.98 11.19 13.16
CA GLY A 165 8.13 12.16 13.82
C GLY A 165 6.74 12.18 13.20
N TYR A 166 6.12 10.99 13.02
CA TYR A 166 4.84 10.87 12.33
C TYR A 166 3.73 11.58 13.10
N LYS A 167 3.04 12.52 12.45
CA LYS A 167 2.15 13.49 13.13
C LYS A 167 0.73 12.97 13.32
N ARG A 168 0.21 12.19 12.38
CA ARG A 168 -1.22 11.86 12.29
C ARG A 168 -1.47 10.34 12.28
N LEU A 169 -1.14 9.67 13.39
CA LEU A 169 -1.60 8.29 13.60
C LEU A 169 -3.03 8.29 14.14
N VAL A 170 -3.85 7.37 13.61
CA VAL A 170 -5.22 7.16 14.03
C VAL A 170 -5.46 5.69 14.37
N TYR A 171 -6.46 5.42 15.20
CA TYR A 171 -6.98 4.09 15.49
C TYR A 171 -8.51 4.13 15.58
N PHE A 172 -9.14 2.96 15.48
CA PHE A 172 -10.57 2.80 15.57
C PHE A 172 -10.92 1.94 16.80
N ASP A 173 -11.80 2.47 17.67
CA ASP A 173 -12.34 1.78 18.85
C ASP A 173 -13.87 1.93 18.96
N GLY A 174 -14.55 1.99 17.81
CA GLY A 174 -15.94 2.38 17.67
C GLY A 174 -16.08 3.77 17.05
N THR A 175 -15.06 4.60 17.18
CA THR A 175 -14.90 5.90 16.52
C THR A 175 -13.45 6.07 16.11
N TRP A 176 -13.19 7.00 15.15
CA TRP A 176 -11.82 7.34 14.78
C TRP A 176 -11.19 8.29 15.79
N ASN A 177 -10.05 7.91 16.34
CA ASN A 177 -9.30 8.68 17.31
C ASN A 177 -7.87 8.93 16.84
N GLU A 178 -7.32 10.09 17.17
CA GLU A 178 -5.89 10.36 16.94
C GLU A 178 -5.06 9.76 18.07
N MET A 179 -3.97 9.10 17.70
CA MET A 179 -2.99 8.58 18.62
C MET A 179 -1.74 9.46 18.60
N LYS A 180 -1.35 9.98 19.75
CA LYS A 180 -0.02 10.60 19.88
C LYS A 180 1.02 9.48 19.98
N VAL A 181 1.95 9.47 19.06
CA VAL A 181 3.00 8.45 19.01
C VAL A 181 4.03 8.68 20.12
N PHE A 182 4.06 9.87 20.69
CA PHE A 182 4.98 10.30 21.78
C PHE A 182 4.43 11.49 22.56
#